data_93d2150388bbaea92b7f69dc8bb32ce4
#
_entry.id   93d2150388bbaea92b7f69dc8bb32ce4
#
_cell.length_a   1.000
_cell.length_b   1.000
_cell.length_c   1.000
_cell.angle_alpha   90.00
_cell.angle_beta   90.00
_cell.angle_gamma   90.00
#
_symmetry.space_group_name_H-M   'P 1'
#
loop_
_entity.id
_entity.type
_entity.pdbx_description
1 polymer ?
#
loop_
_entity_poly.entity_id
_entity_poly.type
_entity_poly.pdbx_seq_one_letter_code
_entity_poly.pdbx_strand_id
1 'polypeptide(L)'
;MGSRPKPRVVVSRCLGFEACRWNAEIIRSQTVNELRDRVEFVTVCPEQDIGLGVPRKPIDLVLVGGEVRVIQKETGRDLTDELKGFSEAFLERVGAVDGFILKSRSPSCGRGTTKIHDGSGVNIGSGVFASCVENRYPDHVILDEGELEEMGSEAFLRLVTAPGLS
;
A
#
# COMPACT_ATOMS: atom_id res chain seq x y z
N MET A 1 22.28 -7.19 -27.08
CA MET A 1 21.15 -6.33 -26.87
C MET A 1 20.40 -6.69 -25.65
N GLY A 2 20.53 -5.91 -24.66
CA GLY A 2 19.82 -6.14 -23.42
C GLY A 2 18.32 -5.90 -23.57
N SER A 3 17.50 -6.74 -22.96
CA SER A 3 16.10 -6.45 -22.77
C SER A 3 15.99 -5.20 -21.89
N ARG A 4 14.93 -4.43 -22.07
CA ARG A 4 14.64 -3.32 -21.15
C ARG A 4 14.50 -3.87 -19.74
N PRO A 5 15.01 -3.16 -18.73
CA PRO A 5 14.75 -3.58 -17.36
C PRO A 5 13.24 -3.65 -17.13
N LYS A 6 12.82 -4.63 -16.36
CA LYS A 6 11.42 -4.74 -15.99
C LYS A 6 11.00 -3.51 -15.18
N PRO A 7 9.78 -3.02 -15.37
CA PRO A 7 9.29 -1.95 -14.48
C PRO A 7 9.28 -2.42 -13.03
N ARG A 8 9.59 -1.51 -12.12
CA ARG A 8 9.57 -1.76 -10.69
C ARG A 8 8.25 -1.30 -10.12
N VAL A 9 7.58 -2.18 -9.40
CA VAL A 9 6.25 -1.91 -8.84
C VAL A 9 6.26 -2.27 -7.36
N VAL A 10 5.90 -1.31 -6.52
CA VAL A 10 5.70 -1.56 -5.09
C VAL A 10 4.32 -2.16 -4.91
N VAL A 11 4.23 -3.26 -4.18
CA VAL A 11 2.98 -3.99 -3.98
C VAL A 11 2.79 -4.34 -2.50
N SER A 12 1.55 -4.23 -2.02
CA SER A 12 1.21 -4.70 -0.68
C SER A 12 1.49 -6.21 -0.58
N ARG A 13 2.29 -6.60 0.40
CA ARG A 13 2.79 -7.97 0.54
C ARG A 13 1.68 -9.00 0.69
N CYS A 14 0.54 -8.61 1.28
CA CYS A 14 -0.59 -9.52 1.47
C CYS A 14 -1.30 -9.88 0.16
N LEU A 15 -0.96 -9.22 -0.94
CA LEU A 15 -1.56 -9.51 -2.25
C LEU A 15 -0.86 -10.68 -2.94
N GLY A 16 -0.79 -11.81 -2.25
CA GLY A 16 -0.28 -13.06 -2.81
C GLY A 16 1.18 -13.37 -2.50
N PHE A 17 1.87 -12.56 -1.71
CA PHE A 17 3.28 -12.77 -1.40
C PHE A 17 3.49 -13.38 -0.01
N GLU A 18 2.71 -12.94 0.98
CA GLU A 18 2.86 -13.42 2.34
C GLU A 18 1.55 -13.22 3.11
N ALA A 19 1.27 -14.10 4.06
CA ALA A 19 0.10 -13.99 4.93
C ALA A 19 0.40 -12.98 6.05
N CYS A 20 0.50 -11.71 5.70
CA CYS A 20 0.94 -10.65 6.62
C CYS A 20 -0.16 -9.71 7.11
N ARG A 21 -1.42 -10.01 6.80
CA ARG A 21 -2.54 -9.23 7.31
C ARG A 21 -2.71 -9.49 8.82
N TRP A 22 -3.42 -8.58 9.49
CA TRP A 22 -3.66 -8.67 10.94
C TRP A 22 -4.21 -10.03 11.38
N ASN A 23 -4.99 -10.67 10.54
CA ASN A 23 -5.61 -11.99 10.79
C ASN A 23 -4.84 -13.14 10.14
N ALA A 24 -3.63 -12.90 9.65
CA ALA A 24 -2.78 -13.87 8.97
C ALA A 24 -3.37 -14.43 7.67
N GLU A 25 -4.25 -13.69 7.03
CA GLU A 25 -4.78 -14.05 5.71
C GLU A 25 -3.91 -13.53 4.59
N ILE A 26 -3.95 -14.22 3.45
CA ILE A 26 -3.31 -13.78 2.21
C ILE A 26 -4.40 -13.52 1.18
N ILE A 27 -4.26 -12.44 0.44
CA ILE A 27 -5.21 -12.09 -0.61
C ILE A 27 -4.66 -12.60 -1.94
N ARG A 28 -5.38 -13.48 -2.60
CA ARG A 28 -4.99 -13.99 -3.91
C ARG A 28 -5.48 -13.04 -4.99
N SER A 29 -4.57 -12.66 -5.87
CA SER A 29 -4.88 -11.82 -7.02
C SER A 29 -4.31 -12.49 -8.27
N GLN A 30 -5.18 -12.88 -9.17
CA GLN A 30 -4.77 -13.48 -10.43
C GLN A 30 -3.95 -12.49 -11.26
N THR A 31 -4.36 -11.23 -11.28
CA THR A 31 -3.66 -10.20 -12.05
C THR A 31 -2.26 -9.95 -11.52
N VAL A 32 -2.08 -9.92 -10.19
CA VAL A 32 -0.74 -9.83 -9.59
C VAL A 32 0.10 -11.05 -10.00
N ASN A 33 -0.47 -12.24 -9.95
CA ASN A 33 0.24 -13.45 -10.38
C ASN A 33 0.69 -13.39 -11.83
N GLU A 34 -0.16 -12.89 -12.72
CA GLU A 34 0.18 -12.74 -14.14
C GLU A 34 1.33 -11.75 -14.35
N LEU A 35 1.48 -10.78 -13.45
CA LEU A 35 2.52 -9.78 -13.55
C LEU A 35 3.87 -10.21 -12.98
N ARG A 36 3.93 -11.31 -12.22
CA ARG A 36 5.16 -11.72 -11.49
C ARG A 36 6.39 -11.84 -12.38
N ASP A 37 6.23 -12.32 -13.60
CA ASP A 37 7.33 -12.50 -14.53
C ASP A 37 7.57 -11.26 -15.42
N ARG A 38 6.69 -10.28 -15.34
CA ARG A 38 6.67 -9.11 -16.21
C ARG A 38 7.15 -7.84 -15.53
N VAL A 39 7.10 -7.79 -14.21
CA VAL A 39 7.56 -6.64 -13.43
C VAL A 39 8.44 -7.11 -12.26
N GLU A 40 9.30 -6.21 -11.78
CA GLU A 40 10.03 -6.44 -10.54
C GLU A 40 9.19 -5.92 -9.39
N PHE A 41 8.61 -6.82 -8.60
CA PHE A 41 7.82 -6.44 -7.45
C PHE A 41 8.70 -6.17 -6.24
N VAL A 42 8.45 -5.04 -5.57
CA VAL A 42 9.01 -4.74 -4.25
C VAL A 42 7.84 -4.78 -3.28
N THR A 43 7.86 -5.75 -2.37
CA THR A 43 6.74 -5.94 -1.44
C THR A 43 6.89 -5.09 -0.20
N VAL A 44 5.78 -4.63 0.34
CA VAL A 44 5.74 -3.84 1.57
C VAL A 44 4.53 -4.24 2.41
N CYS A 45 4.75 -4.36 3.71
CA CYS A 45 3.67 -4.47 4.70
C CYS A 45 4.04 -3.54 5.85
N PRO A 46 3.58 -2.29 5.81
CA PRO A 46 4.01 -1.30 6.81
C PRO A 46 3.79 -1.77 8.26
N GLU A 47 2.67 -2.43 8.52
CA GLU A 47 2.36 -2.91 9.87
C GLU A 47 3.31 -4.01 10.34
N GLN A 48 3.61 -4.97 9.48
CA GLN A 48 4.57 -6.02 9.80
C GLN A 48 5.98 -5.46 9.88
N ASP A 49 6.32 -4.57 8.98
CA ASP A 49 7.67 -4.02 8.86
C ASP A 49 8.04 -3.10 10.03
N ILE A 50 7.07 -2.51 10.73
CA ILE A 50 7.34 -1.80 11.99
C ILE A 50 7.36 -2.75 13.20
N GLY A 51 7.16 -4.05 12.99
CA GLY A 51 7.33 -5.05 14.04
C GLY A 51 6.06 -5.47 14.78
N LEU A 52 4.87 -5.22 14.22
CA LEU A 52 3.62 -5.58 14.91
C LEU A 52 3.35 -7.09 14.91
N GLY A 53 4.00 -7.85 14.03
CA GLY A 53 3.81 -9.29 13.97
C GLY A 53 2.53 -9.74 13.27
N VAL A 54 2.36 -11.08 13.17
CA VAL A 54 1.21 -11.72 12.53
C VAL A 54 0.85 -12.98 13.32
N PRO A 55 -0.38 -13.21 13.73
CA PRO A 55 -1.48 -12.25 13.72
C PRO A 55 -1.26 -11.12 14.72
N ARG A 56 -2.03 -10.04 14.58
CA ARG A 56 -1.91 -8.89 15.47
C ARG A 56 -3.27 -8.25 15.71
N LYS A 57 -3.34 -7.41 16.74
CA LYS A 57 -4.55 -6.64 16.99
C LYS A 57 -4.74 -5.62 15.87
N PRO A 58 -5.98 -5.45 15.37
CA PRO A 58 -6.23 -4.49 14.30
C PRO A 58 -5.93 -3.06 14.71
N ILE A 59 -5.60 -2.24 13.73
CA ILE A 59 -5.44 -0.81 13.91
C ILE A 59 -6.50 -0.06 13.11
N ASP A 60 -6.85 1.13 13.58
CA ASP A 60 -7.85 1.97 12.93
C ASP A 60 -7.31 3.37 12.74
N LEU A 61 -7.84 4.05 11.71
CA LEU A 61 -7.61 5.48 11.54
C LEU A 61 -8.67 6.23 12.35
N VAL A 62 -8.22 7.16 13.18
CA VAL A 62 -9.10 7.94 14.06
C VAL A 62 -8.76 9.41 13.93
N LEU A 63 -9.78 10.24 13.78
CA LEU A 63 -9.60 11.69 13.74
C LEU A 63 -9.58 12.22 15.16
N VAL A 64 -8.47 12.81 15.57
CA VAL A 64 -8.29 13.36 16.93
C VAL A 64 -7.76 14.79 16.78
N GLY A 65 -8.55 15.76 17.24
CA GLY A 65 -8.15 17.16 17.19
C GLY A 65 -7.83 17.67 15.79
N GLY A 66 -8.57 17.19 14.79
CA GLY A 66 -8.35 17.56 13.39
C GLY A 66 -7.24 16.83 12.68
N GLU A 67 -6.58 15.87 13.36
CA GLU A 67 -5.48 15.10 12.83
C GLU A 67 -5.83 13.61 12.79
N VAL A 68 -5.47 12.94 11.70
CA VAL A 68 -5.68 11.49 11.58
C VAL A 68 -4.57 10.76 12.31
N ARG A 69 -4.96 9.92 13.29
CA ARG A 69 -4.04 9.10 14.07
C ARG A 69 -4.31 7.63 13.80
N VAL A 70 -3.26 6.82 13.88
CA VAL A 70 -3.37 5.36 13.75
C VAL A 70 -3.37 4.78 15.15
N ILE A 71 -4.50 4.22 15.57
CA ILE A 71 -4.67 3.73 16.93
C ILE A 71 -4.93 2.24 16.92
N GLN A 72 -4.17 1.51 17.73
CA GLN A 72 -4.46 0.11 18.02
C GLN A 72 -5.36 0.09 19.25
N LYS A 73 -6.64 -0.04 19.03
CA LYS A 73 -7.67 0.16 20.05
C LYS A 73 -7.49 -0.72 21.28
N GLU A 74 -7.18 -1.99 21.08
CA GLU A 74 -7.05 -2.95 22.18
C GLU A 74 -5.86 -2.69 23.09
N THR A 75 -4.80 -2.09 22.58
CA THR A 75 -3.59 -1.78 23.36
C THR A 75 -3.47 -0.32 23.71
N GLY A 76 -4.25 0.54 23.04
CA GLY A 76 -4.17 1.99 23.21
C GLY A 76 -2.97 2.61 22.53
N ARG A 77 -2.16 1.85 21.78
CA ARG A 77 -0.96 2.39 21.11
C ARG A 77 -1.34 3.30 19.95
N ASP A 78 -0.67 4.43 19.89
CA ASP A 78 -0.70 5.33 18.75
C ASP A 78 0.53 5.04 17.89
N LEU A 79 0.29 4.52 16.70
CA LEU A 79 1.34 4.06 15.79
C LEU A 79 1.62 5.03 14.65
N THR A 80 1.02 6.22 14.70
CA THR A 80 1.11 7.19 13.61
C THR A 80 2.55 7.52 13.23
N ASP A 81 3.35 7.92 14.22
CA ASP A 81 4.71 8.36 13.95
C ASP A 81 5.61 7.21 13.47
N GLU A 82 5.42 6.02 14.02
CA GLU A 82 6.17 4.83 13.59
C GLU A 82 5.87 4.46 12.14
N LEU A 83 4.59 4.46 11.78
CA LEU A 83 4.17 4.15 10.40
C LEU A 83 4.61 5.23 9.43
N LYS A 84 4.50 6.49 9.83
CA LYS A 84 4.91 7.61 9.00
C LYS A 84 6.41 7.59 8.75
N GLY A 85 7.20 7.41 9.82
CA GLY A 85 8.66 7.30 9.71
C GLY A 85 9.08 6.13 8.85
N PHE A 86 8.46 4.96 9.03
CA PHE A 86 8.71 3.80 8.19
C PHE A 86 8.40 4.10 6.73
N SER A 87 7.22 4.69 6.46
CA SER A 87 6.78 4.95 5.10
C SER A 87 7.73 5.88 4.36
N GLU A 88 8.13 6.98 5.00
CA GLU A 88 9.06 7.92 4.42
C GLU A 88 10.43 7.29 4.16
N ALA A 89 10.95 6.54 5.12
CA ALA A 89 12.24 5.86 4.97
C ALA A 89 12.19 4.79 3.88
N PHE A 90 11.10 4.03 3.79
CA PHE A 90 10.92 3.03 2.75
C PHE A 90 10.93 3.67 1.36
N LEU A 91 10.15 4.74 1.18
CA LEU A 91 10.05 5.39 -0.13
C LEU A 91 11.36 6.07 -0.54
N GLU A 92 12.10 6.60 0.42
CA GLU A 92 13.43 7.14 0.14
C GLU A 92 14.39 6.04 -0.30
N ARG A 93 14.36 4.91 0.37
CA ARG A 93 15.26 3.79 0.12
C ARG A 93 14.94 3.03 -1.16
N VAL A 94 13.65 2.88 -1.49
CA VAL A 94 13.25 2.11 -2.68
C VAL A 94 13.65 2.78 -3.97
N GLY A 95 13.79 4.10 -3.96
CA GLY A 95 14.25 4.86 -5.11
C GLY A 95 13.25 4.94 -6.25
N ALA A 96 13.72 4.77 -7.47
CA ALA A 96 12.87 4.88 -8.65
C ALA A 96 11.93 3.70 -8.77
N VAL A 97 10.63 3.96 -8.86
CA VAL A 97 9.60 2.98 -9.11
C VAL A 97 8.63 3.49 -10.17
N ASP A 98 7.98 2.57 -10.86
CA ASP A 98 7.11 2.89 -11.98
C ASP A 98 5.62 2.86 -11.62
N GLY A 99 5.28 2.22 -10.52
CA GLY A 99 3.89 2.16 -10.08
C GLY A 99 3.72 1.48 -8.73
N PHE A 100 2.49 1.51 -8.23
CA PHE A 100 2.13 0.97 -6.92
C PHE A 100 0.82 0.20 -7.02
N ILE A 101 0.76 -0.94 -6.35
CA ILE A 101 -0.47 -1.71 -6.17
C ILE A 101 -0.65 -1.89 -4.66
N LEU A 102 -1.61 -1.18 -4.10
CA LEU A 102 -1.80 -1.09 -2.65
C LEU A 102 -3.13 -1.69 -2.23
N LYS A 103 -3.13 -2.49 -1.17
CA LYS A 103 -4.33 -3.15 -0.67
C LYS A 103 -5.38 -2.12 -0.24
N SER A 104 -6.58 -2.21 -0.80
CA SER A 104 -7.69 -1.34 -0.44
C SER A 104 -8.12 -1.53 1.03
N ARG A 105 -8.71 -0.52 1.61
CA ARG A 105 -9.28 -0.50 2.95
C ARG A 105 -8.27 -0.71 4.09
N SER A 106 -7.00 -0.83 3.77
CA SER A 106 -5.96 -1.00 4.77
C SER A 106 -5.69 0.33 5.49
N PRO A 107 -5.55 0.34 6.82
CA PRO A 107 -5.19 1.57 7.54
C PRO A 107 -3.79 2.10 7.19
N SER A 108 -2.96 1.29 6.55
CA SER A 108 -1.67 1.75 6.04
C SER A 108 -1.66 1.93 4.53
N CYS A 109 -2.17 0.97 3.76
CA CYS A 109 -2.06 0.94 2.30
C CYS A 109 -3.28 1.44 1.52
N GLY A 110 -4.44 1.59 2.17
CA GLY A 110 -5.67 1.97 1.46
C GLY A 110 -5.61 3.38 0.91
N ARG A 111 -5.80 3.53 -0.39
CA ARG A 111 -5.81 4.82 -1.05
C ARG A 111 -7.24 5.29 -1.28
N GLY A 112 -7.70 6.22 -0.46
CA GLY A 112 -9.06 6.75 -0.56
C GLY A 112 -10.16 5.75 -0.25
N THR A 113 -9.83 4.62 0.40
CA THR A 113 -10.78 3.53 0.65
C THR A 113 -10.86 3.13 2.12
N THR A 114 -10.09 3.78 2.98
CA THR A 114 -9.97 3.39 4.38
C THR A 114 -10.92 4.21 5.24
N LYS A 115 -11.59 3.55 6.18
CA LYS A 115 -12.47 4.21 7.14
C LYS A 115 -11.67 5.02 8.15
N ILE A 116 -12.12 6.25 8.38
CA ILE A 116 -11.57 7.14 9.41
C ILE A 116 -12.69 7.43 10.41
N HIS A 117 -12.51 7.02 11.66
CA HIS A 117 -13.51 7.21 12.72
C HIS A 117 -13.30 8.56 13.39
N ASP A 118 -14.36 9.36 13.49
CA ASP A 118 -14.29 10.72 14.05
C ASP A 118 -15.06 10.92 15.36
N GLY A 119 -15.54 9.82 15.93
CA GLY A 119 -16.31 9.86 17.19
C GLY A 119 -17.82 10.01 16.99
N SER A 120 -18.25 10.56 15.88
CA SER A 120 -19.67 10.74 15.54
C SER A 120 -20.07 9.97 14.27
N GLY A 121 -19.10 9.46 13.53
CA GLY A 121 -19.35 8.72 12.31
C GLY A 121 -18.07 8.23 11.68
N VAL A 122 -18.16 7.90 10.40
CA VAL A 122 -17.05 7.35 9.63
C VAL A 122 -16.90 8.12 8.34
N ASN A 123 -15.70 8.61 8.10
CA ASN A 123 -15.30 9.20 6.81
C ASN A 123 -14.42 8.20 6.07
N ILE A 124 -14.14 8.47 4.81
CA ILE A 124 -13.25 7.64 4.00
C ILE A 124 -12.03 8.46 3.61
N GLY A 125 -10.87 7.86 3.72
CA GLY A 125 -9.62 8.51 3.34
C GLY A 125 -8.53 7.50 3.06
N SER A 126 -7.29 7.96 3.11
CA SER A 126 -6.12 7.13 2.80
C SER A 126 -5.35 6.74 4.04
N GLY A 127 -4.79 5.52 4.02
CA GLY A 127 -3.89 5.07 5.08
C GLY A 127 -2.57 5.84 5.06
N VAL A 128 -1.78 5.67 6.09
CA VAL A 128 -0.54 6.44 6.29
C VAL A 128 0.46 6.22 5.16
N PHE A 129 0.72 4.97 4.80
CA PHE A 129 1.65 4.66 3.71
C PHE A 129 1.14 5.20 2.37
N ALA A 130 -0.13 4.97 2.08
CA ALA A 130 -0.76 5.47 0.85
C ALA A 130 -0.67 6.98 0.74
N SER A 131 -0.87 7.70 1.84
CA SER A 131 -0.74 9.16 1.86
C SER A 131 0.68 9.62 1.55
N CYS A 132 1.67 8.93 2.10
CA CYS A 132 3.08 9.22 1.80
C CYS A 132 3.40 8.97 0.32
N VAL A 133 2.85 7.89 -0.24
CA VAL A 133 3.02 7.57 -1.67
C VAL A 133 2.41 8.67 -2.54
N GLU A 134 1.18 9.08 -2.24
CA GLU A 134 0.49 10.12 -3.01
C GLU A 134 1.26 11.45 -2.99
N ASN A 135 1.82 11.79 -1.84
CA ASN A 135 2.59 13.03 -1.69
C ASN A 135 3.92 12.99 -2.44
N ARG A 136 4.59 11.87 -2.40
CA ARG A 136 5.92 11.71 -3.01
C ARG A 136 5.85 11.42 -4.51
N TYR A 137 4.80 10.72 -4.95
CA TYR A 137 4.63 10.28 -6.34
C TYR A 137 3.28 10.70 -6.89
N PRO A 138 3.03 12.03 -6.97
CA PRO A 138 1.68 12.52 -7.34
C PRO A 138 1.24 12.16 -8.76
N ASP A 139 2.19 11.87 -9.65
CA ASP A 139 1.89 11.56 -11.05
C ASP A 139 2.03 10.09 -11.39
N HIS A 140 2.33 9.24 -10.40
CA HIS A 140 2.53 7.82 -10.63
C HIS A 140 1.21 7.04 -10.67
N VAL A 141 1.25 5.88 -11.32
CA VAL A 141 0.15 4.93 -11.31
C VAL A 141 0.06 4.30 -9.92
N ILE A 142 -1.03 4.54 -9.24
CA ILE A 142 -1.31 3.99 -7.91
C ILE A 142 -2.69 3.35 -7.96
N LEU A 143 -2.75 2.02 -7.90
CA LEU A 143 -4.01 1.27 -7.98
C LEU A 143 -4.17 0.38 -6.76
N ASP A 144 -5.41 0.08 -6.41
CA ASP A 144 -5.66 -1.02 -5.48
C ASP A 144 -5.93 -2.32 -6.26
N GLU A 145 -6.09 -3.42 -5.54
CA GLU A 145 -6.29 -4.72 -6.17
C GLU A 145 -7.56 -4.78 -7.01
N GLY A 146 -8.61 -4.08 -6.62
CA GLY A 146 -9.85 -4.02 -7.38
C GLY A 146 -9.71 -3.26 -8.68
N GLU A 147 -9.06 -2.10 -8.62
CA GLU A 147 -8.78 -1.30 -9.81
C GLU A 147 -7.87 -2.05 -10.78
N LEU A 148 -6.88 -2.76 -10.24
CA LEU A 148 -5.98 -3.57 -11.05
C LEU A 148 -6.74 -4.70 -11.78
N GLU A 149 -7.62 -5.40 -11.08
CA GLU A 149 -8.43 -6.47 -11.68
C GLU A 149 -9.32 -5.94 -12.81
N GLU A 150 -9.93 -4.78 -12.63
CA GLU A 150 -10.74 -4.14 -13.67
C GLU A 150 -9.92 -3.75 -14.89
N MET A 151 -8.73 -3.23 -14.67
CA MET A 151 -7.83 -2.77 -15.73
C MET A 151 -7.22 -3.96 -16.48
N GLY A 152 -6.81 -4.99 -15.78
CA GLY A 152 -6.11 -6.15 -16.31
C GLY A 152 -4.60 -5.93 -16.44
N SER A 153 -3.87 -7.03 -16.51
CA SER A 153 -2.41 -7.01 -16.50
C SER A 153 -1.80 -6.27 -17.71
N GLU A 154 -2.35 -6.46 -18.89
CA GLU A 154 -1.79 -5.85 -20.11
C GLU A 154 -1.90 -4.32 -20.08
N ALA A 155 -3.07 -3.78 -19.68
CA ALA A 155 -3.26 -2.34 -19.58
C ALA A 155 -2.35 -1.74 -18.51
N PHE A 156 -2.22 -2.42 -17.38
CA PHE A 156 -1.31 -1.98 -16.31
C PHE A 156 0.13 -1.92 -16.80
N LEU A 157 0.59 -2.97 -17.49
CA LEU A 157 1.95 -3.01 -18.04
C LEU A 157 2.22 -1.85 -18.98
N ARG A 158 1.25 -1.50 -19.82
CA ARG A 158 1.40 -0.35 -20.71
C ARG A 158 1.61 0.95 -19.93
N LEU A 159 0.90 1.12 -18.82
CA LEU A 159 1.03 2.33 -17.99
C LEU A 159 2.39 2.44 -17.33
N VAL A 160 2.92 1.34 -16.81
CA VAL A 160 4.19 1.37 -16.06
C VAL A 160 5.41 1.29 -16.97
N THR A 161 5.23 0.97 -18.25
CA THR A 161 6.32 0.92 -19.23
C THR A 161 6.26 2.06 -20.24
N ALA A 162 5.26 2.93 -20.16
CA ALA A 162 5.07 3.99 -21.15
C ALA A 162 6.24 4.97 -21.16
N PRO A 163 6.85 5.24 -22.33
CA PRO A 163 7.92 6.25 -22.42
C PRO A 163 7.37 7.63 -22.10
N GLY A 164 8.15 8.44 -21.41
CA GLY A 164 7.77 9.80 -21.07
C GLY A 164 7.09 9.98 -19.74
N LEU A 165 6.90 8.91 -18.98
CA LEU A 165 6.42 8.99 -17.61
C LEU A 165 7.58 9.06 -16.61
N SER A 166 8.76 9.14 -17.10
CA SER A 166 9.96 9.28 -16.29
C SER A 166 10.15 10.73 -15.84
#